data_4625539bbe1d9e79eff5583446b5c5d3
#
_entry.id   4625539bbe1d9e79eff5583446b5c5d3
#
_cell.length_a   1.000
_cell.length_b   1.000
_cell.length_c   1.000
_cell.angle_alpha   90.00
_cell.angle_beta   90.00
_cell.angle_gamma   90.00
#
_symmetry.space_group_name_H-M   'P 1'
#
loop_
_entity.id
_entity.type
_entity.pdbx_description
1 polymer ?
#
loop_
_entity_poly.entity_id
_entity_poly.type
_entity_poly.pdbx_seq_one_letter_code
_entity_poly.pdbx_strand_id
1 'polypeptide(L)'
;MEEEVVTKRSAITVKIGLNANNLPLEMHWSAEDGKIENAPAKAMMLSLWNPEDNNTMKIDLWTKDMSVEEMKQFFHQTLLTMADTFEKATGENLISEDLRDYCYHFAEKMDIMPEK
;
A
#
# COMPACT_ATOMS: atom_id res chain seq x y z
N MET A 1 -34.72 12.25 7.42
CA MET A 1 -33.38 11.91 6.96
C MET A 1 -32.88 10.67 7.69
N GLU A 2 -32.53 9.66 6.96
CA GLU A 2 -32.07 8.45 7.59
C GLU A 2 -30.61 8.58 8.01
N GLU A 3 -30.29 8.14 9.20
CA GLU A 3 -28.92 8.06 9.64
C GLU A 3 -28.32 6.73 9.20
N GLU A 4 -27.13 6.79 8.71
CA GLU A 4 -26.38 5.59 8.38
C GLU A 4 -25.83 4.98 9.66
N VAL A 5 -26.02 3.68 9.84
CA VAL A 5 -25.52 2.99 11.00
C VAL A 5 -24.62 1.85 10.57
N VAL A 6 -23.65 1.54 11.43
CA VAL A 6 -22.76 0.40 11.18
C VAL A 6 -23.56 -0.88 11.43
N THR A 7 -23.71 -1.70 10.39
CA THR A 7 -24.43 -2.96 10.48
C THR A 7 -23.48 -4.16 10.52
N LYS A 8 -22.21 -3.95 10.16
CA LYS A 8 -21.22 -5.01 10.10
C LYS A 8 -19.85 -4.42 10.31
N ARG A 9 -18.96 -5.16 10.96
CA ARG A 9 -17.57 -4.78 11.11
C ARG A 9 -16.69 -5.86 10.53
N SER A 10 -15.62 -5.43 9.87
CA SER A 10 -14.65 -6.32 9.27
C SER A 10 -13.26 -5.94 9.75
N ALA A 11 -12.37 -6.92 9.84
CA ALA A 11 -11.02 -6.70 10.34
C ALA A 11 -9.98 -7.02 9.27
N ILE A 12 -8.94 -6.19 9.23
CA ILE A 12 -7.72 -6.45 8.49
C ILE A 12 -6.61 -6.53 9.52
N THR A 13 -5.87 -7.63 9.52
CA THR A 13 -4.85 -7.88 10.53
C THR A 13 -3.52 -8.12 9.86
N VAL A 14 -2.47 -7.46 10.35
CA VAL A 14 -1.10 -7.71 9.90
C VAL A 14 -0.29 -8.17 11.10
N LYS A 15 0.36 -9.33 10.96
CA LYS A 15 1.23 -9.89 11.99
C LYS A 15 2.67 -9.85 11.50
N ILE A 16 3.55 -9.33 12.33
CA ILE A 16 4.94 -9.12 11.96
C ILE A 16 5.82 -9.88 12.95
N GLY A 17 6.64 -10.80 12.42
CA GLY A 17 7.61 -11.52 13.22
C GLY A 17 8.92 -10.77 13.26
N LEU A 18 9.40 -10.47 14.46
CA LEU A 18 10.62 -9.70 14.67
C LEU A 18 11.72 -10.59 15.23
N ASN A 19 12.98 -10.26 14.88
CA ASN A 19 14.12 -10.95 15.47
C ASN A 19 14.50 -10.29 16.82
N ALA A 20 15.60 -10.73 17.41
CA ALA A 20 16.03 -10.23 18.72
C ALA A 20 16.35 -8.74 18.71
N ASN A 21 16.65 -8.17 17.54
CA ASN A 21 16.95 -6.75 17.37
C ASN A 21 15.74 -5.95 16.91
N ASN A 22 14.56 -6.54 16.96
CA ASN A 22 13.29 -5.92 16.54
C ASN A 22 13.24 -5.59 15.04
N LEU A 23 13.94 -6.36 14.22
CA LEU A 23 13.89 -6.23 12.78
C LEU A 23 12.87 -7.20 12.22
N PRO A 24 12.03 -6.80 11.25
CA PRO A 24 11.04 -7.70 10.66
C PRO A 24 11.70 -8.84 9.88
N LEU A 25 11.31 -10.07 10.18
CA LEU A 25 11.77 -11.26 9.46
C LEU A 25 10.66 -11.87 8.63
N GLU A 26 9.43 -11.75 9.07
CA GLU A 26 8.29 -12.28 8.33
C GLU A 26 7.07 -11.42 8.58
N MET A 27 6.15 -11.47 7.63
CA MET A 27 4.91 -10.70 7.71
C MET A 27 3.80 -11.52 7.08
N HIS A 28 2.67 -11.59 7.77
CA HIS A 28 1.48 -12.28 7.26
C HIS A 28 0.26 -11.42 7.52
N TRP A 29 -0.71 -11.45 6.60
CA TRP A 29 -1.89 -10.63 6.77
C TRP A 29 -3.16 -11.40 6.44
N SER A 30 -4.26 -10.90 6.99
CA SER A 30 -5.57 -11.49 6.82
C SER A 30 -6.60 -10.39 6.65
N ALA A 31 -7.60 -10.65 5.82
CA ALA A 31 -8.71 -9.72 5.60
C ALA A 31 -9.99 -10.54 5.54
N GLU A 32 -10.85 -10.34 6.52
CA GLU A 32 -12.08 -11.14 6.65
C GLU A 32 -12.96 -11.09 5.41
N ASP A 33 -13.26 -9.86 4.95
CA ASP A 33 -14.15 -9.70 3.79
C ASP A 33 -13.50 -10.10 2.48
N GLY A 34 -12.19 -9.98 2.39
CA GLY A 34 -11.45 -10.37 1.19
C GLY A 34 -11.15 -11.85 1.13
N LYS A 35 -11.51 -12.60 2.17
CA LYS A 35 -11.22 -14.05 2.29
C LYS A 35 -9.73 -14.34 2.14
N ILE A 36 -8.92 -13.45 2.68
CA ILE A 36 -7.47 -13.62 2.71
C ILE A 36 -7.10 -14.09 4.10
N GLU A 37 -6.37 -15.21 4.17
CA GLU A 37 -6.00 -15.80 5.44
C GLU A 37 -4.50 -16.03 5.48
N ASN A 38 -3.83 -15.34 6.39
CA ASN A 38 -2.43 -15.56 6.70
C ASN A 38 -1.53 -15.55 5.46
N ALA A 39 -1.77 -14.58 4.55
CA ALA A 39 -1.00 -14.45 3.32
C ALA A 39 0.37 -13.82 3.61
N PRO A 40 1.44 -14.32 2.98
CA PRO A 40 2.76 -13.74 3.21
C PRO A 40 2.92 -12.40 2.52
N ALA A 41 3.73 -11.52 3.11
CA ALA A 41 4.11 -10.24 2.53
C ALA A 41 5.53 -9.92 2.95
N LYS A 42 6.24 -9.16 2.14
CA LYS A 42 7.60 -8.73 2.46
C LYS A 42 7.68 -7.25 2.79
N ALA A 43 6.65 -6.49 2.44
CA ALA A 43 6.63 -5.05 2.69
C ALA A 43 5.21 -4.58 2.87
N MET A 44 5.07 -3.48 3.61
CA MET A 44 3.76 -2.89 3.85
C MET A 44 3.93 -1.38 3.96
N MET A 45 3.03 -0.66 3.31
CA MET A 45 2.88 0.78 3.52
C MET A 45 1.44 1.03 3.95
N LEU A 46 1.26 1.56 5.14
CA LEU A 46 -0.05 1.84 5.70
C LEU A 46 -0.16 3.32 6.00
N SER A 47 -1.14 3.97 5.39
CA SER A 47 -1.42 5.38 5.61
C SER A 47 -2.83 5.53 6.12
N LEU A 48 -3.00 6.24 7.23
CA LEU A 48 -4.29 6.47 7.84
C LEU A 48 -4.47 7.97 8.04
N TRP A 49 -5.63 8.48 7.63
CA TRP A 49 -5.95 9.88 7.82
C TRP A 49 -6.54 10.07 9.22
N ASN A 50 -5.86 10.88 10.04
CA ASN A 50 -6.36 11.21 11.38
C ASN A 50 -7.24 12.46 11.30
N PRO A 51 -8.54 12.33 11.48
CA PRO A 51 -9.46 13.47 11.34
C PRO A 51 -9.36 14.49 12.47
N GLU A 52 -8.76 14.14 13.59
CA GLU A 52 -8.65 15.05 14.73
C GLU A 52 -7.63 16.16 14.48
N ASP A 53 -6.52 15.85 13.85
CA ASP A 53 -5.47 16.84 13.59
C ASP A 53 -5.17 17.02 12.11
N ASN A 54 -5.95 16.38 11.23
CA ASN A 54 -5.82 16.47 9.77
C ASN A 54 -4.41 16.09 9.29
N ASN A 55 -3.88 15.02 9.87
CA ASN A 55 -2.56 14.49 9.51
C ASN A 55 -2.65 13.04 9.06
N THR A 56 -1.69 12.66 8.23
CA THR A 56 -1.54 11.28 7.82
C THR A 56 -0.59 10.56 8.78
N MET A 57 -1.05 9.45 9.31
CA MET A 57 -0.22 8.55 10.12
C MET A 57 0.24 7.42 9.23
N LYS A 58 1.53 7.11 9.27
CA LYS A 58 2.10 6.08 8.40
C LYS A 58 2.90 5.05 9.18
N ILE A 59 2.77 3.81 8.73
CA ILE A 59 3.65 2.72 9.16
C ILE A 59 4.18 2.07 7.90
N ASP A 60 5.50 2.12 7.72
CA ASP A 60 6.17 1.49 6.58
C ASP A 60 7.15 0.46 7.12
N LEU A 61 6.99 -0.79 6.70
CA LEU A 61 7.80 -1.90 7.17
C LEU A 61 8.21 -2.79 6.00
N TRP A 62 9.38 -3.41 6.11
CA TRP A 62 9.78 -4.44 5.16
C TRP A 62 10.67 -5.46 5.85
N THR A 63 10.63 -6.70 5.34
CA THR A 63 11.42 -7.79 5.91
C THR A 63 12.87 -7.70 5.45
N LYS A 64 13.77 -8.31 6.22
CA LYS A 64 15.21 -8.27 5.92
C LYS A 64 15.53 -8.86 4.55
N ASP A 65 14.74 -9.82 4.08
CA ASP A 65 14.98 -10.47 2.79
C ASP A 65 14.36 -9.74 1.60
N MET A 66 13.70 -8.61 1.83
CA MET A 66 13.17 -7.78 0.73
C MET A 66 14.34 -7.18 -0.04
N SER A 67 14.45 -7.52 -1.32
CA SER A 67 15.54 -7.00 -2.13
C SER A 67 15.27 -5.58 -2.61
N VAL A 68 16.33 -4.88 -3.02
CA VAL A 68 16.19 -3.54 -3.61
C VAL A 68 15.35 -3.61 -4.89
N GLU A 69 15.55 -4.65 -5.70
CA GLU A 69 14.76 -4.83 -6.91
C GLU A 69 13.28 -5.03 -6.61
N GLU A 70 12.97 -5.83 -5.60
CA GLU A 70 11.58 -6.00 -5.17
C GLU A 70 10.99 -4.68 -4.66
N MET A 71 11.78 -3.90 -3.92
CA MET A 71 11.32 -2.62 -3.39
C MET A 71 11.01 -1.62 -4.51
N LYS A 72 11.83 -1.60 -5.57
CA LYS A 72 11.58 -0.75 -6.74
C LYS A 72 10.25 -1.11 -7.39
N GLN A 73 9.98 -2.40 -7.57
CA GLN A 73 8.73 -2.87 -8.15
C GLN A 73 7.54 -2.56 -7.26
N PHE A 74 7.69 -2.75 -5.97
CA PHE A 74 6.64 -2.46 -4.99
C PHE A 74 6.25 -0.98 -5.03
N PHE A 75 7.25 -0.09 -5.04
CA PHE A 75 6.98 1.35 -5.14
C PHE A 75 6.30 1.70 -6.45
N HIS A 76 6.79 1.16 -7.56
CA HIS A 76 6.20 1.44 -8.86
C HIS A 76 4.73 1.05 -8.91
N GLN A 77 4.42 -0.17 -8.49
CA GLN A 77 3.04 -0.66 -8.49
C GLN A 77 2.15 0.14 -7.53
N THR A 78 2.70 0.53 -6.38
CA THR A 78 1.97 1.31 -5.39
C THR A 78 1.63 2.69 -5.94
N LEU A 79 2.59 3.35 -6.59
CA LEU A 79 2.35 4.67 -7.20
C LEU A 79 1.27 4.60 -8.27
N LEU A 80 1.29 3.55 -9.10
CA LEU A 80 0.25 3.37 -10.13
C LEU A 80 -1.14 3.22 -9.51
N THR A 81 -1.26 2.39 -8.49
CA THR A 81 -2.56 2.18 -7.84
C THR A 81 -3.00 3.42 -7.07
N MET A 82 -2.06 4.21 -6.54
CA MET A 82 -2.38 5.48 -5.90
C MET A 82 -3.01 6.46 -6.89
N ALA A 83 -2.49 6.52 -8.13
CA ALA A 83 -3.07 7.36 -9.16
C ALA A 83 -4.51 6.96 -9.43
N ASP A 84 -4.77 5.66 -9.56
CA ASP A 84 -6.12 5.15 -9.79
C ASP A 84 -7.06 5.47 -8.63
N THR A 85 -6.58 5.28 -7.41
CA THR A 85 -7.38 5.56 -6.22
C THR A 85 -7.71 7.04 -6.10
N PHE A 86 -6.71 7.90 -6.37
CA PHE A 86 -6.93 9.34 -6.30
C PHE A 86 -7.96 9.80 -7.33
N GLU A 87 -7.86 9.29 -8.55
CA GLU A 87 -8.83 9.62 -9.60
C GLU A 87 -10.24 9.18 -9.21
N LYS A 88 -10.36 7.96 -8.69
CA LYS A 88 -11.66 7.42 -8.27
C LYS A 88 -12.26 8.23 -7.13
N ALA A 89 -11.42 8.67 -6.19
CA ALA A 89 -11.89 9.39 -5.00
C ALA A 89 -12.23 10.85 -5.29
N THR A 90 -11.56 11.50 -6.22
CA THR A 90 -11.68 12.93 -6.44
C THR A 90 -12.22 13.34 -7.80
N GLY A 91 -12.14 12.48 -8.80
CA GLY A 91 -12.49 12.81 -10.17
C GLY A 91 -11.45 13.68 -10.89
N GLU A 92 -10.29 13.91 -10.28
CA GLU A 92 -9.24 14.77 -10.82
C GLU A 92 -8.40 14.00 -11.83
N ASN A 93 -8.86 13.98 -13.08
CA ASN A 93 -8.23 13.19 -14.13
C ASN A 93 -6.84 13.67 -14.54
N LEU A 94 -6.66 14.99 -14.65
CA LEU A 94 -5.42 15.53 -15.18
C LEU A 94 -4.23 15.26 -14.27
N ILE A 95 -4.40 15.50 -12.97
CA ILE A 95 -3.31 15.25 -12.03
C ILE A 95 -3.04 13.75 -11.88
N SER A 96 -4.08 12.92 -12.01
CA SER A 96 -3.92 11.47 -11.99
C SER A 96 -3.09 10.99 -13.18
N GLU A 97 -3.33 11.57 -14.37
CA GLU A 97 -2.51 11.26 -15.55
C GLU A 97 -1.07 11.71 -15.36
N ASP A 98 -0.86 12.89 -14.75
CA ASP A 98 0.50 13.36 -14.45
C ASP A 98 1.23 12.38 -13.53
N LEU A 99 0.53 11.83 -12.56
CA LEU A 99 1.13 10.84 -11.66
C LEU A 99 1.46 9.54 -12.41
N ARG A 100 0.58 9.12 -13.33
CA ARG A 100 0.86 7.94 -14.16
C ARG A 100 2.07 8.18 -15.05
N ASP A 101 2.22 9.38 -15.60
CA ASP A 101 3.39 9.75 -16.39
C ASP A 101 4.66 9.66 -15.54
N TYR A 102 4.59 10.10 -14.30
CA TYR A 102 5.72 9.95 -13.40
C TYR A 102 6.06 8.48 -13.17
N CYS A 103 5.05 7.62 -13.10
CA CYS A 103 5.29 6.18 -12.92
C CYS A 103 6.07 5.57 -14.09
N TYR A 104 5.80 6.03 -15.32
CA TYR A 104 6.60 5.65 -16.48
C TYR A 104 8.04 6.08 -16.34
N HIS A 105 8.23 7.34 -15.95
CA HIS A 105 9.56 7.88 -15.71
C HIS A 105 10.30 7.09 -14.63
N PHE A 106 9.59 6.78 -13.55
CA PHE A 106 10.14 5.97 -12.46
C PHE A 106 10.61 4.60 -12.96
N ALA A 107 9.77 3.93 -13.75
CA ALA A 107 10.10 2.60 -14.27
C ALA A 107 11.33 2.65 -15.19
N GLU A 108 11.42 3.68 -16.03
CA GLU A 108 12.58 3.86 -16.91
C GLU A 108 13.86 4.11 -16.09
N LYS A 109 13.80 5.02 -15.13
CA LYS A 109 14.95 5.36 -14.31
C LYS A 109 15.42 4.20 -13.45
N MET A 110 14.49 3.38 -12.98
CA MET A 110 14.81 2.24 -12.15
C MET A 110 15.07 0.97 -12.95
N ASP A 111 14.95 1.05 -14.27
CA ASP A 111 15.18 -0.08 -15.19
C ASP A 111 14.30 -1.28 -14.85
N ILE A 112 13.01 -1.01 -14.64
CA ILE A 112 12.02 -2.04 -14.32
C ILE A 112 10.84 -2.03 -15.29
N MET A 113 11.01 -1.44 -16.47
CA MET A 113 9.99 -1.47 -17.51
C MET A 113 9.70 -2.91 -17.93
N PRO A 114 8.43 -3.27 -18.05
CA PRO A 114 8.11 -4.62 -18.52
C PRO A 114 8.59 -4.81 -19.95
N GLU A 115 9.08 -6.00 -20.23
CA GLU A 115 9.46 -6.37 -21.59
C GLU A 115 8.21 -6.58 -22.44
N LYS A 116 8.30 -6.19 -23.68
CA LYS A 116 7.20 -6.37 -24.63
C LYS A 116 7.22 -7.73 -25.27
#